data_066f61eb6b351cd291009105f619963b
#
_entry.id   066f61eb6b351cd291009105f619963b
#
_cell.length_a   1.000
_cell.length_b   1.000
_cell.length_c   1.000
_cell.angle_alpha   90.00
_cell.angle_beta   90.00
_cell.angle_gamma   90.00
#
_symmetry.space_group_name_H-M   'P 1'
#
loop_
_entity.id
_entity.type
_entity.pdbx_description
1 polymer ?
#
loop_
_entity_poly.entity_id
_entity_poly.type
_entity_poly.pdbx_seq_one_letter_code
_entity_poly.pdbx_strand_id
1 'polypeptide(L)' 'MIHESKLFELVQAHKSFSLQFVAASGELVTVDQCSCTSFFSGGKTMNIKLQNGQFRKVNRKTVTRFNGEEVFL' A
#
# COMPACT_ATOMS: atom_id res chain seq x y z
N MET A 1 -1.95 7.31 -13.37
CA MET A 1 -1.83 5.85 -13.46
C MET A 1 -0.42 5.42 -13.08
N ILE A 2 -0.31 4.44 -12.20
CA ILE A 2 0.97 4.03 -11.62
C ILE A 2 1.17 2.54 -11.89
N HIS A 3 2.34 2.18 -12.43
CA HIS A 3 2.71 0.78 -12.55
C HIS A 3 3.11 0.24 -11.16
N GLU A 4 2.71 -0.99 -10.82
CA GLU A 4 2.93 -1.53 -9.49
C GLU A 4 4.42 -1.58 -9.10
N SER A 5 5.32 -1.67 -10.07
CA SER A 5 6.76 -1.67 -9.81
C SER A 5 7.26 -0.33 -9.25
N LYS A 6 6.48 0.75 -9.41
CA LYS A 6 6.83 2.07 -8.88
C LYS A 6 6.37 2.29 -7.45
N LEU A 7 5.52 1.42 -6.93
CA LEU A 7 4.98 1.58 -5.58
C LEU A 7 6.07 1.61 -4.51
N PHE A 8 7.09 0.79 -4.68
CA PHE A 8 8.20 0.73 -3.72
C PHE A 8 8.84 2.11 -3.52
N GLU A 9 9.15 2.79 -4.64
CA GLU A 9 9.74 4.11 -4.60
C GLU A 9 8.78 5.16 -4.03
N LEU A 10 7.52 5.13 -4.47
CA LEU A 10 6.52 6.10 -4.05
C LEU A 10 6.22 6.01 -2.56
N VAL A 11 6.11 4.79 -2.06
CA VAL A 11 5.84 4.56 -0.65
C VAL A 11 7.00 5.06 0.21
N GLN A 12 8.23 4.89 -0.25
CA GLN A 12 9.40 5.40 0.46
C GLN A 12 9.51 6.92 0.41
N ALA A 13 9.04 7.52 -0.68
CA ALA A 13 9.14 8.97 -0.87
C ALA A 13 8.10 9.75 -0.05
N HIS A 14 7.04 9.10 0.40
CA HIS A 14 5.95 9.73 1.13
C HIS A 14 5.92 9.28 2.58
N LYS A 15 5.82 10.23 3.51
CA LYS A 15 5.69 9.92 4.94
C LYS A 15 4.32 9.32 5.25
N SER A 16 3.29 9.80 4.56
CA SER A 16 1.95 9.27 4.67
C SER A 16 1.26 9.32 3.32
N PHE A 17 0.32 8.43 3.11
CA PHE A 17 -0.38 8.31 1.83
C PHE A 17 -1.71 7.60 2.05
N SER A 18 -2.61 7.71 1.08
CA SER A 18 -3.82 6.90 1.05
C SER A 18 -3.57 5.68 0.18
N LEU A 19 -4.24 4.59 0.50
CA LEU A 19 -4.02 3.31 -0.17
C LEU A 19 -5.33 2.56 -0.29
N GLN A 20 -5.54 1.93 -1.46
CA GLN A 20 -6.64 1.00 -1.66
C GLN A 20 -6.06 -0.32 -2.14
N PHE A 21 -6.47 -1.39 -1.51
CA PHE A 21 -5.95 -2.72 -1.85
C PHE A 21 -6.99 -3.79 -1.60
N VAL A 22 -6.76 -4.96 -2.17
CA VAL A 22 -7.61 -6.12 -1.98
C VAL A 22 -7.00 -6.98 -0.87
N ALA A 23 -7.77 -7.20 0.19
CA ALA A 23 -7.33 -8.04 1.31
C ALA A 23 -7.33 -9.52 0.92
N ALA A 24 -6.71 -10.35 1.76
CA ALA A 24 -6.65 -11.79 1.52
C ALA A 24 -8.04 -12.43 1.42
N SER A 25 -9.04 -11.84 2.06
CA SER A 25 -10.43 -12.29 2.00
C SER A 25 -11.12 -11.93 0.69
N GLY A 26 -10.48 -11.15 -0.17
CA GLY A 26 -11.08 -10.64 -1.40
C GLY A 26 -11.79 -9.30 -1.23
N GLU A 27 -11.82 -8.77 -0.02
CA GLU A 27 -12.49 -7.52 0.27
C GLU A 27 -11.63 -6.33 -0.14
N LEU A 28 -12.25 -5.31 -0.75
CA LEU A 28 -11.58 -4.08 -1.10
C LEU A 28 -11.48 -3.19 0.13
N VAL A 29 -10.24 -2.85 0.52
CA VAL A 29 -9.97 -2.05 1.70
C VAL A 29 -9.40 -0.71 1.28
N THR A 30 -9.96 0.38 1.83
CA THR A 30 -9.47 1.73 1.58
C THR A 30 -8.97 2.32 2.89
N VAL A 31 -7.75 2.86 2.86
CA VAL A 31 -7.11 3.49 4.01
C VAL A 31 -6.81 4.94 3.66
N ASP A 32 -7.37 5.89 4.42
CA ASP A 32 -7.23 7.31 4.11
C ASP A 32 -5.83 7.84 4.38
N GLN A 33 -5.23 7.41 5.49
CA GLN A 33 -3.85 7.79 5.82
C GLN A 33 -3.14 6.63 6.46
N CYS A 34 -1.98 6.31 5.93
CA CYS A 34 -1.12 5.28 6.48
C CYS A 34 0.33 5.60 6.13
N SER A 35 1.25 4.93 6.81
CA SER A 35 2.67 5.06 6.52
C SER A 35 3.27 3.66 6.41
N CYS A 36 4.29 3.52 5.57
CA CYS A 36 5.00 2.26 5.44
C CYS A 36 6.09 2.19 6.51
N THR A 37 6.08 1.12 7.30
CA THR A 37 7.05 0.93 8.36
C THR A 37 8.17 -0.03 7.97
N SER A 38 7.88 -0.99 7.10
CA SER A 38 8.89 -1.96 6.67
C SER A 38 8.45 -2.68 5.40
N PHE A 39 9.42 -3.28 4.73
CA PHE A 39 9.20 -4.11 3.55
C PHE A 39 9.69 -5.53 3.81
N PHE A 40 9.05 -6.49 3.18
CA PHE A 40 9.42 -7.89 3.25
C PHE A 40 9.56 -8.46 1.85
N SER A 41 10.29 -9.56 1.72
CA SER A 41 10.42 -10.31 0.45
C SER A 41 10.87 -9.43 -0.71
N GLY A 42 11.87 -8.57 -0.47
CA GLY A 42 12.40 -7.70 -1.52
C GLY A 42 11.44 -6.61 -1.99
N GLY A 43 10.50 -6.21 -1.13
CA GLY A 43 9.53 -5.17 -1.45
C GLY A 43 8.20 -5.68 -1.98
N LYS A 44 8.02 -6.98 -2.04
CA LYS A 44 6.74 -7.57 -2.50
C LYS A 44 5.62 -7.35 -1.50
N THR A 45 5.95 -7.35 -0.22
CA THR A 45 4.99 -7.15 0.86
C THR A 45 5.47 -5.99 1.71
N MET A 46 4.55 -5.17 2.17
CA MET A 46 4.87 -4.06 3.04
C MET A 46 3.97 -4.06 4.27
N ASN A 47 4.52 -3.53 5.37
CA ASN A 47 3.77 -3.30 6.59
C ASN A 47 3.38 -1.83 6.63
N ILE A 48 2.10 -1.56 6.74
CA ILE A 48 1.61 -0.20 6.87
C ILE A 48 1.04 0.04 8.25
N LYS A 49 1.24 1.24 8.77
CA LYS A 49 0.68 1.66 10.03
C LYS A 49 -0.49 2.59 9.76
N LEU A 50 -1.66 2.26 10.30
CA LEU A 50 -2.87 3.04 10.14
C LEU A 50 -2.90 4.19 11.15
N GLN A 51 -3.81 5.15 10.94
CA GLN A 51 -3.99 6.28 11.86
C GLN A 51 -4.30 5.84 13.28
N ASN A 52 -5.04 4.76 13.44
CA ASN A 52 -5.42 4.23 14.76
C ASN A 52 -4.30 3.44 15.46
N GLY A 53 -3.12 3.39 14.86
CA GLY A 53 -1.99 2.66 15.41
C GLY A 53 -1.92 1.19 15.06
N GLN A 54 -2.89 0.67 14.34
CA GLN A 54 -2.89 -0.72 13.89
C GLN A 54 -1.95 -0.90 12.71
N PHE A 55 -1.45 -2.12 12.55
CA PHE A 55 -0.59 -2.49 11.44
C PHE A 55 -1.35 -3.40 10.48
N ARG A 56 -1.07 -3.25 9.19
CA ARG A 56 -1.62 -4.12 8.15
C ARG A 56 -0.50 -4.56 7.23
N LYS A 57 -0.53 -5.83 6.85
CA LYS A 57 0.40 -6.39 5.88
C LYS A 57 -0.26 -6.35 4.52
N VAL A 58 0.38 -5.69 3.56
CA VAL A 58 -0.18 -5.48 2.23
C VAL A 58 0.75 -6.05 1.18
N ASN A 59 0.19 -6.88 0.29
CA ASN A 59 0.93 -7.37 -0.87
C ASN A 59 0.88 -6.28 -1.95
N ARG A 60 2.06 -5.89 -2.46
CA ARG A 60 2.16 -4.83 -3.46
C ARG A 60 1.27 -5.07 -4.67
N LYS A 61 1.13 -6.31 -5.10
CA LYS A 61 0.34 -6.65 -6.28
C LYS A 61 -1.17 -6.52 -6.07
N THR A 62 -1.61 -6.42 -4.83
CA THR A 62 -3.04 -6.26 -4.52
C THR A 62 -3.45 -4.80 -4.42
N VAL A 63 -2.51 -3.87 -4.47
CA VAL A 63 -2.81 -2.44 -4.39
C VAL A 63 -3.47 -1.98 -5.68
N THR A 64 -4.63 -1.33 -5.55
CA THR A 64 -5.40 -0.84 -6.69
C THR A 64 -5.33 0.67 -6.86
N ARG A 65 -5.08 1.42 -5.77
CA ARG A 65 -4.94 2.87 -5.82
C ARG A 65 -3.90 3.34 -4.81
N PHE A 66 -3.16 4.39 -5.20
CA PHE A 66 -2.19 5.05 -4.35
C PHE A 66 -2.43 6.56 -4.47
N ASN A 67 -2.76 7.23 -3.36
CA ASN A 67 -3.09 8.66 -3.33
C ASN A 67 -4.13 9.05 -4.40
N GLY A 68 -5.11 8.16 -4.60
CA GLY A 68 -6.19 8.40 -5.56
C GLY A 68 -5.86 8.02 -7.00
N GLU A 69 -4.61 7.65 -7.29
CA GLU A 69 -4.23 7.23 -8.65
C GLU A 69 -4.34 5.71 -8.78
N GLU A 70 -4.82 5.27 -9.93
CA GLU A 70 -4.92 3.84 -10.22
C GLU A 70 -3.53 3.21 -10.33
N VAL A 71 -3.43 1.99 -9.78
CA VAL A 71 -2.23 1.18 -9.86
C VAL A 71 -2.52 -0.04 -10.74
N PHE A 72 -1.64 -0.33 -11.67
CA PHE A 72 -1.81 -1.48 -12.56
C PHE A 72 -0.58 -2.40 -12.49
N LEU A 73 -0.79 -3.63 -12.85
CA LEU A 73 0.25 -4.66 -12.86
C LEU A 73 1.12 -4.61 -14.12
#